data_019e9f8179814c3855a4566e1acbb380
#
_entry.id   019e9f8179814c3855a4566e1acbb380
#
_cell.length_a   1.000
_cell.length_b   1.000
_cell.length_c   1.000
_cell.angle_alpha   90.00
_cell.angle_beta   90.00
_cell.angle_gamma   90.00
#
_symmetry.space_group_name_H-M   'P 1'
#
loop_
_entity.id
_entity.type
_entity.pdbx_description
1 polymer ?
#
loop_
_entity_poly.entity_id
_entity_poly.type
_entity_poly.pdbx_seq_one_letter_code
_entity_poly.pdbx_strand_id
1 'polypeptide(L)'
;STYRYRMSVQLANPFFGHKPSLYPEQKHLAEKVTVPSLVSEWSPEIEVQEPMQWFILNAKKSGESRNPDALDSGYISVELFEFSDGNWSQDNFIVQVGQRIGQLNEEETDVDWFVLDILEDVSGDIVLLQHIVSGELRTMYPSIESQRSELHLLRQQVRDQGDSQGDPEPQDKPSDPQDPFDDSPPDDPKGSGGGGAMT
;
A
#
# COMPACT_ATOMS: atom_id res chain seq x y z
N SER A 1 6.00 8.01 -14.50
CA SER A 1 6.79 7.64 -15.70
C SER A 1 6.05 6.61 -16.53
N THR A 2 6.07 6.74 -17.88
CA THR A 2 5.38 5.84 -18.80
C THR A 2 6.40 4.95 -19.52
N TYR A 3 6.13 3.66 -19.56
CA TYR A 3 7.01 2.66 -20.17
C TYR A 3 6.24 1.78 -21.15
N ARG A 4 6.98 1.26 -22.14
CA ARG A 4 6.55 0.17 -23.02
C ARG A 4 7.63 -0.88 -23.05
N TYR A 5 7.26 -2.12 -23.20
CA TYR A 5 8.21 -3.21 -23.35
C TYR A 5 7.85 -4.12 -24.52
N ARG A 6 8.84 -4.83 -24.99
CA ARG A 6 8.69 -5.92 -25.95
C ARG A 6 9.62 -7.06 -25.54
N MET A 7 9.25 -8.26 -25.89
CA MET A 7 9.99 -9.43 -25.49
C MET A 7 10.54 -10.18 -26.71
N SER A 8 11.69 -10.82 -26.52
CA SER A 8 12.25 -11.82 -27.40
C SER A 8 12.73 -12.98 -26.54
N VAL A 9 12.40 -14.19 -26.92
CA VAL A 9 12.77 -15.40 -26.18
C VAL A 9 13.89 -16.09 -26.93
N GLN A 10 14.88 -16.58 -26.19
CA GLN A 10 15.92 -17.45 -26.74
C GLN A 10 15.41 -18.88 -26.73
N LEU A 11 15.25 -19.47 -27.91
CA LEU A 11 14.78 -20.84 -28.08
C LEU A 11 15.97 -21.77 -28.26
N ALA A 12 15.87 -22.98 -27.71
CA ALA A 12 16.84 -24.02 -28.00
C ALA A 12 16.78 -24.34 -29.52
N ASN A 13 17.97 -24.34 -30.13
CA ASN A 13 18.05 -24.61 -31.56
C ASN A 13 18.05 -26.11 -31.82
N PRO A 14 16.99 -26.70 -32.46
CA PRO A 14 16.91 -28.12 -32.73
C PRO A 14 17.97 -28.59 -33.75
N PHE A 15 18.59 -27.67 -34.48
CA PHE A 15 19.60 -28.01 -35.49
C PHE A 15 21.04 -27.96 -34.95
N PHE A 16 21.21 -27.56 -33.68
CA PHE A 16 22.54 -27.48 -33.07
C PHE A 16 23.26 -28.83 -33.12
N GLY A 17 24.46 -28.87 -33.67
CA GLY A 17 25.26 -30.07 -33.84
C GLY A 17 24.89 -30.97 -35.03
N HIS A 18 23.77 -30.74 -35.71
CA HIS A 18 23.28 -31.55 -36.81
C HIS A 18 23.75 -31.07 -38.21
N LYS A 19 24.97 -30.58 -38.29
CA LYS A 19 25.58 -30.01 -39.52
C LYS A 19 25.48 -30.92 -40.77
N PRO A 20 25.63 -32.29 -40.67
CA PRO A 20 25.53 -33.17 -41.83
C PRO A 20 24.15 -33.28 -42.44
N SER A 21 23.10 -33.02 -41.63
CA SER A 21 21.71 -33.17 -42.04
C SER A 21 21.11 -31.91 -42.66
N LEU A 22 21.90 -30.82 -42.75
CA LEU A 22 21.46 -29.53 -43.25
C LEU A 22 21.99 -29.23 -44.64
N TYR A 23 21.20 -28.52 -45.43
CA TYR A 23 21.63 -27.99 -46.72
C TYR A 23 22.82 -27.01 -46.53
N PRO A 24 23.70 -26.85 -47.56
CA PRO A 24 24.88 -26.01 -47.43
C PRO A 24 24.61 -24.61 -46.89
N GLU A 25 23.48 -23.99 -47.30
CA GLU A 25 23.07 -22.62 -46.88
C GLU A 25 22.62 -22.56 -45.42
N GLN A 26 22.20 -23.69 -44.86
CA GLN A 26 21.67 -23.82 -43.51
C GLN A 26 22.70 -24.27 -42.47
N LYS A 27 23.90 -24.67 -42.92
CA LYS A 27 24.94 -25.22 -42.02
C LYS A 27 25.33 -24.26 -40.86
N HIS A 28 25.20 -22.98 -41.08
CA HIS A 28 25.44 -21.97 -40.05
C HIS A 28 24.47 -22.09 -38.86
N LEU A 29 23.28 -22.65 -39.07
CA LEU A 29 22.30 -22.89 -38.00
C LEU A 29 22.80 -23.91 -36.99
N ALA A 30 23.57 -24.93 -37.44
CA ALA A 30 24.10 -25.96 -36.56
C ALA A 30 25.17 -25.45 -35.57
N GLU A 31 25.66 -24.24 -35.73
CA GLU A 31 26.70 -23.64 -34.89
C GLU A 31 26.13 -22.83 -33.71
N LYS A 32 24.84 -22.54 -33.74
CA LYS A 32 24.17 -21.75 -32.70
C LYS A 32 23.41 -22.64 -31.76
N VAL A 33 23.70 -22.56 -30.46
CA VAL A 33 22.99 -23.30 -29.41
C VAL A 33 21.53 -22.83 -29.26
N THR A 34 21.32 -21.53 -29.43
CA THR A 34 19.99 -20.90 -29.33
C THR A 34 19.71 -20.01 -30.53
N VAL A 35 18.45 -19.84 -30.83
CA VAL A 35 17.96 -18.86 -31.82
C VAL A 35 16.95 -17.93 -31.14
N PRO A 36 17.02 -16.62 -31.43
CA PRO A 36 16.02 -15.72 -30.91
C PRO A 36 14.69 -15.94 -31.60
N SER A 37 13.59 -15.83 -30.85
CA SER A 37 12.26 -15.73 -31.42
C SER A 37 12.10 -14.41 -32.20
N LEU A 38 11.01 -14.28 -32.92
CA LEU A 38 10.56 -12.96 -33.35
C LEU A 38 10.32 -12.10 -32.09
N VAL A 39 10.63 -10.82 -32.23
CA VAL A 39 10.35 -9.84 -31.18
C VAL A 39 8.85 -9.60 -31.15
N SER A 40 8.25 -9.59 -29.97
CA SER A 40 6.83 -9.27 -29.81
C SER A 40 6.52 -7.85 -30.30
N GLU A 41 5.26 -7.55 -30.49
CA GLU A 41 4.81 -6.17 -30.58
C GLU A 41 5.09 -5.43 -29.27
N TRP A 42 5.06 -4.10 -29.33
CA TRP A 42 5.17 -3.29 -28.11
C TRP A 42 3.94 -3.49 -27.24
N SER A 43 4.14 -3.56 -25.93
CA SER A 43 3.04 -3.51 -24.97
C SER A 43 2.25 -2.19 -25.12
N PRO A 44 1.01 -2.13 -24.64
CA PRO A 44 0.38 -0.86 -24.31
C PRO A 44 1.28 -0.02 -23.40
N GLU A 45 1.01 1.26 -23.33
CA GLU A 45 1.69 2.13 -22.36
C GLU A 45 1.32 1.70 -20.94
N ILE A 46 2.33 1.56 -20.09
CA ILE A 46 2.19 1.25 -18.67
C ILE A 46 2.70 2.46 -17.92
N GLU A 47 1.82 3.08 -17.17
CA GLU A 47 2.19 4.16 -16.26
C GLU A 47 2.70 3.54 -14.96
N VAL A 48 3.95 3.83 -14.62
CA VAL A 48 4.52 3.45 -13.33
C VAL A 48 4.30 4.61 -12.37
N GLN A 49 3.48 4.38 -11.38
CA GLN A 49 3.25 5.33 -10.30
C GLN A 49 4.51 5.48 -9.45
N GLU A 50 4.65 6.61 -8.81
CA GLU A 50 5.71 6.80 -7.82
C GLU A 50 5.48 5.83 -6.66
N PRO A 51 6.54 5.20 -6.13
CA PRO A 51 6.41 4.21 -5.06
C PRO A 51 5.92 4.84 -3.76
N MET A 52 6.01 6.15 -3.64
CA MET A 52 5.56 6.90 -2.47
C MET A 52 4.65 8.05 -2.92
N GLN A 53 3.48 8.15 -2.30
CA GLN A 53 2.54 9.25 -2.53
C GLN A 53 2.00 9.74 -1.18
N TRP A 54 1.85 11.04 -1.05
CA TRP A 54 1.34 11.63 0.19
C TRP A 54 0.35 12.77 -0.12
N PHE A 55 -0.59 12.96 0.80
CA PHE A 55 -1.68 13.91 0.67
C PHE A 55 -1.88 14.65 1.98
N ILE A 56 -2.13 15.95 1.91
CA ILE A 56 -2.51 16.75 3.08
C ILE A 56 -4.04 16.72 3.17
N LEU A 57 -4.56 16.09 4.21
CA LEU A 57 -5.99 15.94 4.41
C LEU A 57 -6.63 17.14 5.11
N ASN A 58 -5.90 17.73 6.04
CA ASN A 58 -6.37 18.83 6.86
C ASN A 58 -5.19 19.69 7.29
N ALA A 59 -5.46 20.95 7.54
CA ALA A 59 -4.53 21.87 8.17
C ALA A 59 -5.28 22.64 9.24
N LYS A 60 -4.60 22.97 10.33
CA LYS A 60 -5.12 23.79 11.39
C LYS A 60 -4.04 24.76 11.83
N LYS A 61 -4.29 26.04 11.62
CA LYS A 61 -3.46 27.08 12.15
C LYS A 61 -3.61 27.12 13.67
N SER A 62 -2.53 27.41 14.38
CA SER A 62 -2.59 27.65 15.81
C SER A 62 -3.53 28.79 16.11
N GLY A 63 -4.47 28.53 17.00
CA GLY A 63 -5.16 29.64 17.66
C GLY A 63 -4.20 30.32 18.61
N GLU A 64 -4.40 31.63 18.89
CA GLU A 64 -3.66 32.33 19.90
C GLU A 64 -3.72 31.52 21.21
N SER A 65 -2.67 30.78 21.50
CA SER A 65 -2.57 30.06 22.77
C SER A 65 -2.45 31.10 23.88
N ARG A 66 -3.30 30.99 24.87
CA ARG A 66 -3.18 31.83 26.09
C ARG A 66 -1.92 31.49 26.89
N ASN A 67 -1.19 30.46 26.50
CA ASN A 67 0.06 30.04 27.12
C ASN A 67 1.24 30.52 26.25
N PRO A 68 2.01 31.55 26.66
CA PRO A 68 3.13 32.08 25.88
C PRO A 68 4.28 31.07 25.68
N ASP A 69 4.32 30.02 26.50
CA ASP A 69 5.35 28.96 26.41
C ASP A 69 4.94 27.79 25.52
N ALA A 70 3.69 27.74 25.04
CA ALA A 70 3.26 26.73 24.08
C ALA A 70 3.60 27.23 22.67
N LEU A 71 4.60 26.63 22.06
CA LEU A 71 4.87 26.70 20.62
C LEU A 71 3.74 25.98 19.86
N ASP A 72 2.55 26.56 19.91
CA ASP A 72 1.40 26.09 19.17
C ASP A 72 1.49 26.68 17.75
N SER A 73 2.36 26.09 16.96
CA SER A 73 2.71 26.55 15.61
C SER A 73 1.72 26.11 14.53
N GLY A 74 0.65 25.40 14.90
CA GLY A 74 -0.26 24.78 13.95
C GLY A 74 0.23 23.43 13.48
N TYR A 75 -0.66 22.66 12.83
CA TYR A 75 -0.34 21.32 12.33
C TYR A 75 -1.12 20.98 11.06
N ILE A 76 -0.58 20.03 10.32
CA ILE A 76 -1.25 19.38 9.19
C ILE A 76 -1.45 17.91 9.48
N SER A 77 -2.50 17.32 8.91
CA SER A 77 -2.72 15.87 8.86
C SER A 77 -2.34 15.36 7.49
N VAL A 78 -1.43 14.40 7.47
CA VAL A 78 -0.89 13.81 6.23
C VAL A 78 -1.22 12.34 6.19
N GLU A 79 -1.59 11.87 5.01
CA GLU A 79 -1.74 10.47 4.67
C GLU A 79 -0.67 10.09 3.65
N LEU A 80 0.15 9.11 4.01
CA LEU A 80 1.25 8.60 3.21
C LEU A 80 0.91 7.20 2.73
N PHE A 81 1.18 6.96 1.47
CA PHE A 81 1.09 5.64 0.84
C PHE A 81 2.46 5.24 0.34
N GLU A 82 2.88 4.04 0.68
CA GLU A 82 4.14 3.46 0.22
C GLU A 82 3.88 2.12 -0.46
N PHE A 83 4.48 1.92 -1.65
CA PHE A 83 4.43 0.67 -2.38
C PHE A 83 5.70 -0.12 -2.13
N SER A 84 5.58 -1.22 -1.39
CA SER A 84 6.69 -2.11 -1.06
C SER A 84 6.25 -3.56 -1.22
N ASP A 85 7.12 -4.39 -1.79
CA ASP A 85 6.90 -5.84 -1.96
C ASP A 85 5.59 -6.22 -2.67
N GLY A 86 5.15 -5.38 -3.61
CA GLY A 86 3.94 -5.61 -4.39
C GLY A 86 2.65 -5.14 -3.72
N ASN A 87 2.73 -4.52 -2.54
CA ASN A 87 1.59 -4.06 -1.76
C ASN A 87 1.70 -2.57 -1.43
N TRP A 88 0.56 -1.92 -1.31
CA TRP A 88 0.46 -0.59 -0.76
C TRP A 88 0.25 -0.65 0.76
N SER A 89 1.03 0.10 1.50
CA SER A 89 0.78 0.44 2.90
C SER A 89 0.25 1.86 3.02
N GLN A 90 -0.43 2.15 4.11
CA GLN A 90 -1.00 3.47 4.40
C GLN A 90 -0.68 3.85 5.83
N ASP A 91 -0.11 5.04 6.00
CA ASP A 91 0.16 5.65 7.31
C ASP A 91 -0.47 7.03 7.41
N ASN A 92 -0.95 7.36 8.61
CA ASN A 92 -1.53 8.67 8.93
C ASN A 92 -0.75 9.31 10.07
N PHE A 93 -0.35 10.55 9.89
CA PHE A 93 0.40 11.27 10.91
C PHE A 93 0.12 12.76 10.91
N ILE A 94 0.49 13.40 12.00
CA ILE A 94 0.36 14.84 12.21
C ILE A 94 1.74 15.46 12.18
N VAL A 95 1.91 16.49 11.36
CA VAL A 95 3.16 17.25 11.22
C VAL A 95 2.93 18.67 11.70
N GLN A 96 3.77 19.15 12.58
CA GLN A 96 3.72 20.55 13.04
C GLN A 96 4.42 21.49 12.05
N VAL A 97 4.01 22.74 12.03
CA VAL A 97 4.76 23.80 11.34
C VAL A 97 6.18 23.84 11.92
N GLY A 98 7.15 23.85 11.04
CA GLY A 98 8.56 23.74 11.41
C GLY A 98 9.11 22.31 11.42
N GLN A 99 8.33 21.30 11.00
CA GLN A 99 8.79 19.92 10.91
C GLN A 99 8.80 19.41 9.47
N ARG A 100 9.60 18.36 9.23
CA ARG A 100 9.65 17.64 7.96
C ARG A 100 8.46 16.66 7.89
N ILE A 101 7.85 16.54 6.70
CA ILE A 101 6.84 15.52 6.45
C ILE A 101 7.54 14.15 6.46
N GLY A 102 6.97 13.22 7.20
CA GLY A 102 7.51 11.85 7.28
C GLY A 102 8.61 11.64 8.32
N GLN A 103 8.97 12.65 9.11
CA GLN A 103 9.85 12.46 10.25
C GLN A 103 9.04 11.98 11.47
N LEU A 104 8.79 10.69 11.54
CA LEU A 104 8.15 10.03 12.68
C LEU A 104 9.18 9.11 13.37
N ASN A 105 9.44 9.39 14.66
CA ASN A 105 10.10 8.49 15.61
C ASN A 105 11.38 7.80 15.09
N GLU A 106 12.34 8.56 14.56
CA GLU A 106 13.65 8.08 14.08
C GLU A 106 13.64 7.30 12.75
N GLU A 107 12.49 6.95 12.20
CA GLU A 107 12.40 6.41 10.84
C GLU A 107 12.28 7.56 9.86
N GLU A 108 13.31 7.72 9.04
CA GLU A 108 13.32 8.71 7.95
C GLU A 108 12.49 8.16 6.79
N THR A 109 11.37 8.80 6.49
CA THR A 109 10.72 8.60 5.20
C THR A 109 11.41 9.46 4.14
N ASP A 110 11.41 9.00 2.88
CA ASP A 110 12.03 9.72 1.76
C ASP A 110 11.26 10.98 1.31
N VAL A 111 10.41 11.55 2.18
CA VAL A 111 9.67 12.77 1.85
C VAL A 111 10.51 14.00 2.20
N ASP A 112 11.04 14.67 1.19
CA ASP A 112 11.94 15.82 1.34
C ASP A 112 11.21 17.17 1.40
N TRP A 113 10.07 17.24 2.08
CA TRP A 113 9.28 18.44 2.24
C TRP A 113 9.17 18.87 3.70
N PHE A 114 9.28 20.17 3.91
CA PHE A 114 9.21 20.82 5.21
C PHE A 114 7.97 21.73 5.26
N VAL A 115 7.24 21.72 6.37
CA VAL A 115 6.07 22.57 6.56
C VAL A 115 6.53 23.94 7.06
N LEU A 116 6.45 24.95 6.19
CA LEU A 116 6.87 26.31 6.55
C LEU A 116 5.81 27.05 7.36
N ASP A 117 4.58 27.05 6.86
CA ASP A 117 3.50 27.84 7.47
C ASP A 117 2.12 27.32 7.01
N ILE A 118 1.10 27.74 7.76
CA ILE A 118 -0.32 27.54 7.40
C ILE A 118 -0.96 28.91 7.33
N LEU A 119 -1.44 29.25 6.14
CA LEU A 119 -2.10 30.52 5.85
C LEU A 119 -3.61 30.30 5.80
N GLU A 120 -4.36 31.25 6.32
CA GLU A 120 -5.82 31.25 6.20
C GLU A 120 -6.24 32.09 5.00
N ASP A 121 -7.10 31.54 4.16
CA ASP A 121 -7.73 32.24 3.04
C ASP A 121 -9.25 32.09 3.13
N VAL A 122 -9.96 32.90 2.35
CA VAL A 122 -11.43 32.87 2.25
C VAL A 122 -11.96 31.50 1.79
N SER A 123 -11.14 30.76 1.04
CA SER A 123 -11.45 29.42 0.50
C SER A 123 -11.01 28.27 1.39
N GLY A 124 -10.36 28.53 2.52
CA GLY A 124 -9.84 27.51 3.46
C GLY A 124 -8.35 27.66 3.74
N ASP A 125 -7.82 26.75 4.51
CA ASP A 125 -6.41 26.76 4.88
C ASP A 125 -5.51 26.41 3.70
N ILE A 126 -4.37 27.08 3.64
CA ILE A 126 -3.33 26.91 2.64
C ILE A 126 -2.06 26.49 3.35
N VAL A 127 -1.46 25.39 2.95
CA VAL A 127 -0.19 24.90 3.49
C VAL A 127 0.94 25.32 2.57
N LEU A 128 1.93 26.02 3.15
CA LEU A 128 3.16 26.38 2.47
C LEU A 128 4.25 25.38 2.83
N LEU A 129 4.80 24.74 1.81
CA LEU A 129 5.85 23.75 1.94
C LEU A 129 7.14 24.24 1.28
N GLN A 130 8.27 23.74 1.79
CA GLN A 130 9.58 23.93 1.17
C GLN A 130 10.25 22.59 0.97
N HIS A 131 10.72 22.34 -0.25
CA HIS A 131 11.54 21.18 -0.55
C HIS A 131 12.94 21.36 0.07
N ILE A 132 13.38 20.40 0.87
CA ILE A 132 14.59 20.52 1.70
C ILE A 132 15.85 20.68 0.84
N VAL A 133 15.95 19.93 -0.25
CA VAL A 133 17.16 19.90 -1.08
C VAL A 133 17.21 21.07 -2.07
N SER A 134 16.09 21.34 -2.78
CA SER A 134 16.06 22.35 -3.84
C SER A 134 15.70 23.76 -3.34
N GLY A 135 15.08 23.88 -2.15
CA GLY A 135 14.51 25.13 -1.65
C GLY A 135 13.23 25.54 -2.37
N GLU A 136 12.69 24.72 -3.25
CA GLU A 136 11.44 24.98 -3.98
C GLU A 136 10.29 25.19 -3.00
N LEU A 137 9.48 26.23 -3.27
CA LEU A 137 8.27 26.48 -2.50
C LEU A 137 7.05 25.92 -3.21
N ARG A 138 6.19 25.24 -2.47
CA ARG A 138 4.94 24.67 -2.96
C ARG A 138 3.78 25.08 -2.04
N THR A 139 2.68 25.43 -2.66
CA THR A 139 1.43 25.73 -1.96
C THR A 139 0.46 24.58 -2.17
N MET A 140 -0.12 24.06 -1.09
CA MET A 140 -1.09 22.98 -1.14
C MET A 140 -2.38 23.39 -0.43
N TYR A 141 -3.50 22.90 -0.97
CA TYR A 141 -4.85 23.17 -0.45
C TYR A 141 -5.44 21.87 0.07
N PRO A 142 -5.52 21.64 1.37
CA PRO A 142 -6.05 20.41 1.96
C PRO A 142 -7.45 20.06 1.46
N SER A 143 -8.29 21.07 1.23
CA SER A 143 -9.65 20.90 0.69
C SER A 143 -9.67 20.31 -0.72
N ILE A 144 -8.63 20.57 -1.52
CA ILE A 144 -8.47 20.02 -2.86
C ILE A 144 -7.80 18.63 -2.78
N GLU A 145 -6.72 18.53 -2.01
CA GLU A 145 -5.96 17.29 -1.85
C GLU A 145 -6.82 16.15 -1.31
N SER A 146 -7.68 16.42 -0.33
CA SER A 146 -8.58 15.42 0.26
C SER A 146 -9.65 14.90 -0.70
N GLN A 147 -9.90 15.57 -1.83
CA GLN A 147 -10.89 15.19 -2.85
C GLN A 147 -10.25 14.57 -4.10
N ARG A 148 -8.92 14.40 -4.13
CA ARG A 148 -8.24 13.82 -5.29
C ARG A 148 -8.66 12.38 -5.51
N SER A 149 -8.91 12.03 -6.77
CA SER A 149 -9.28 10.67 -7.18
C SER A 149 -8.19 9.65 -6.88
N GLU A 150 -6.92 10.07 -6.98
CA GLU A 150 -5.75 9.24 -6.67
C GLU A 150 -5.75 8.77 -5.22
N LEU A 151 -6.08 9.66 -4.28
CA LEU A 151 -6.21 9.33 -2.86
C LEU A 151 -7.27 8.24 -2.63
N HIS A 152 -8.43 8.39 -3.26
CA HIS A 152 -9.50 7.41 -3.13
C HIS A 152 -9.14 6.05 -3.73
N LEU A 153 -8.44 6.04 -4.85
CA LEU A 153 -7.95 4.80 -5.49
C LEU A 153 -6.93 4.08 -4.62
N LEU A 154 -5.96 4.82 -4.04
CA LEU A 154 -4.96 4.23 -3.15
C LEU A 154 -5.59 3.63 -1.88
N ARG A 155 -6.52 4.35 -1.26
CA ARG A 155 -7.29 3.83 -0.11
C ARG A 155 -8.05 2.56 -0.45
N GLN A 156 -8.62 2.48 -1.65
CA GLN A 156 -9.30 1.28 -2.11
C GLN A 156 -8.30 0.13 -2.31
N GLN A 157 -7.16 0.38 -2.95
CA GLN A 157 -6.13 -0.64 -3.17
C GLN A 157 -5.61 -1.23 -1.86
N VAL A 158 -5.32 -0.39 -0.86
CA VAL A 158 -4.90 -0.86 0.48
C VAL A 158 -5.98 -1.74 1.13
N ARG A 159 -7.25 -1.34 1.03
CA ARG A 159 -8.37 -2.11 1.59
C ARG A 159 -8.53 -3.48 0.90
N ASP A 160 -8.51 -3.49 -0.44
CA ASP A 160 -8.68 -4.72 -1.22
C ASP A 160 -7.54 -5.73 -0.96
N GLN A 161 -6.34 -5.24 -0.64
CA GLN A 161 -5.20 -6.07 -0.25
C GLN A 161 -5.38 -6.67 1.15
N GLY A 162 -5.91 -5.88 2.10
CA GLY A 162 -6.21 -6.35 3.45
C GLY A 162 -7.25 -7.47 3.49
N ASP A 163 -8.28 -7.36 2.68
CA ASP A 163 -9.34 -8.37 2.59
C ASP A 163 -8.86 -9.68 1.92
N SER A 164 -7.81 -9.61 1.09
CA SER A 164 -7.21 -10.78 0.42
C SER A 164 -6.33 -11.63 1.34
N GLN A 165 -5.92 -11.09 2.50
CA GLN A 165 -5.21 -11.81 3.56
C GLN A 165 -6.17 -12.35 4.65
N GLY A 166 -7.46 -12.42 4.35
CA GLY A 166 -8.47 -12.98 5.23
C GLY A 166 -8.06 -14.32 5.79
N ASP A 167 -8.28 -14.48 7.10
CA ASP A 167 -7.97 -15.65 7.91
C ASP A 167 -8.17 -16.97 7.13
N PRO A 168 -7.21 -17.90 7.23
CA PRO A 168 -7.45 -19.24 6.73
C PRO A 168 -8.72 -19.74 7.41
N GLU A 169 -9.72 -20.05 6.58
CA GLU A 169 -10.99 -20.65 6.97
C GLU A 169 -10.72 -21.69 8.08
N PRO A 170 -11.36 -21.61 9.24
CA PRO A 170 -11.07 -22.54 10.32
C PRO A 170 -11.25 -23.95 9.74
N GLN A 171 -10.13 -24.64 9.57
CA GLN A 171 -10.16 -26.04 9.14
C GLN A 171 -11.11 -26.75 10.08
N ASP A 172 -12.22 -27.24 9.53
CA ASP A 172 -13.15 -28.13 10.21
C ASP A 172 -12.28 -29.17 10.94
N LYS A 173 -12.24 -29.04 12.27
CA LYS A 173 -11.64 -30.09 13.08
C LYS A 173 -12.33 -31.37 12.65
N PRO A 174 -11.58 -32.40 12.24
CA PRO A 174 -12.16 -33.69 11.98
C PRO A 174 -12.99 -34.04 13.20
N SER A 175 -14.30 -34.22 13.01
CA SER A 175 -15.21 -34.71 14.03
C SER A 175 -14.59 -35.96 14.62
N ASP A 176 -14.27 -35.93 15.90
CA ASP A 176 -13.82 -37.11 16.63
C ASP A 176 -14.77 -38.25 16.32
N PRO A 177 -14.27 -39.43 15.98
CA PRO A 177 -15.10 -40.59 15.76
C PRO A 177 -15.86 -40.83 17.08
N GLN A 178 -17.21 -40.71 17.01
CA GLN A 178 -18.10 -41.05 18.13
C GLN A 178 -17.71 -42.44 18.67
N ASP A 179 -17.26 -42.45 19.90
CA ASP A 179 -17.00 -43.69 20.63
C ASP A 179 -18.33 -44.45 20.77
N PRO A 180 -18.48 -45.66 20.18
CA PRO A 180 -19.75 -46.38 20.19
C PRO A 180 -20.10 -47.00 21.56
N PHE A 181 -19.35 -46.66 22.63
CA PHE A 181 -19.55 -47.24 23.97
C PHE A 181 -19.78 -46.22 25.10
N ASP A 182 -20.21 -45.00 24.76
CA ASP A 182 -20.61 -44.06 25.82
C ASP A 182 -22.06 -44.36 26.32
N ASP A 183 -22.15 -45.37 27.18
CA ASP A 183 -23.32 -45.72 27.98
C ASP A 183 -23.37 -44.82 29.25
N SER A 184 -23.40 -43.54 29.12
CA SER A 184 -23.65 -42.62 30.22
C SER A 184 -25.13 -42.62 30.56
N PRO A 185 -25.52 -42.93 31.81
CA PRO A 185 -26.90 -42.93 32.23
C PRO A 185 -27.48 -41.50 32.23
N PRO A 186 -28.78 -41.37 31.92
CA PRO A 186 -29.43 -40.05 31.84
C PRO A 186 -29.47 -39.39 33.22
N ASP A 187 -29.03 -38.13 33.26
CA ASP A 187 -29.10 -37.26 34.43
C ASP A 187 -30.58 -37.06 34.88
N ASP A 188 -30.82 -37.40 36.14
CA ASP A 188 -32.08 -37.20 36.84
C ASP A 188 -32.44 -35.70 36.93
N PRO A 189 -33.68 -35.32 36.63
CA PRO A 189 -34.13 -33.95 36.83
C PRO A 189 -34.39 -33.66 38.32
N LYS A 190 -33.41 -33.03 38.97
CA LYS A 190 -33.65 -32.44 40.29
C LYS A 190 -34.54 -31.20 40.23
N GLY A 191 -35.76 -31.35 40.61
CA GLY A 191 -36.41 -30.85 41.79
C GLY A 191 -36.52 -29.32 41.89
N SER A 192 -37.68 -28.86 41.47
CA SER A 192 -38.35 -27.64 41.84
C SER A 192 -38.45 -27.46 43.38
N GLY A 193 -38.08 -26.30 43.86
CA GLY A 193 -38.40 -25.80 45.19
C GLY A 193 -38.00 -24.32 45.23
N GLY A 194 -38.81 -23.34 45.26
CA GLY A 194 -39.97 -23.14 46.11
C GLY A 194 -39.62 -22.23 47.28
N GLY A 195 -40.16 -21.00 47.25
CA GLY A 195 -40.37 -20.21 48.47
C GLY A 195 -39.33 -19.10 48.71
N GLY A 196 -39.74 -17.86 48.76
CA GLY A 196 -40.39 -17.24 49.87
C GLY A 196 -40.02 -15.76 49.92
N ALA A 197 -40.99 -15.02 49.97
CA ALA A 197 -41.30 -13.64 50.23
C ALA A 197 -40.66 -13.01 51.51
N MET A 198 -40.88 -11.68 51.55
CA MET A 198 -40.82 -10.75 52.72
C MET A 198 -39.45 -10.14 52.99
N THR A 199 -39.29 -8.87 53.06
CA THR A 199 -40.07 -7.66 53.42
C THR A 199 -39.33 -6.48 52.81
#